data_78dbf3a7654e1517946db93c7fb6a817
#
_entry.id   78dbf3a7654e1517946db93c7fb6a817
#
_cell.length_a   1.000
_cell.length_b   1.000
_cell.length_c   1.000
_cell.angle_alpha   90.00
_cell.angle_beta   90.00
_cell.angle_gamma   90.00
#
_symmetry.space_group_name_H-M   'P 1'
#
loop_
_entity.id
_entity.type
_entity.pdbx_description
1 polymer ?
#
loop_
_entity_poly.entity_id
_entity_poly.type
_entity_poly.pdbx_seq_one_letter_code
_entity_poly.pdbx_strand_id
1 'polypeptide(L)'
;MTRPVVCTSPDSSAYDILAKLNSTHFSGLPVVEDHVVMGIVSEKDILQLVLQGKNLKTTPVSEFMTRDVVTADQDCAILPLLKAFIDNQVLRLPVTHQGKLVGIVTRHDLLKLIIDSTPEFPVIS
;
A
#
# COMPACT_ATOMS: atom_id res chain seq x y z
N MET A 1 -2.97 3.56 11.86
CA MET A 1 -2.19 4.00 10.67
C MET A 1 -0.71 3.97 11.02
N THR A 2 0.10 3.45 10.12
CA THR A 2 1.54 3.31 10.35
C THR A 2 2.29 4.55 9.86
N ARG A 3 3.12 5.12 10.72
CA ARG A 3 4.03 6.25 10.44
C ARG A 3 5.38 6.01 11.13
N PRO A 4 6.54 6.36 10.51
CA PRO A 4 6.70 6.80 9.13
C PRO A 4 6.36 5.70 8.14
N VAL A 5 6.03 6.10 6.91
CA VAL A 5 5.64 5.16 5.86
C VAL A 5 6.88 4.66 5.14
N VAL A 6 7.01 3.34 5.03
CA VAL A 6 8.04 2.74 4.18
C VAL A 6 7.52 2.79 2.74
N CYS A 7 8.27 3.45 1.87
CA CYS A 7 7.90 3.62 0.47
C CYS A 7 9.14 3.54 -0.42
N THR A 8 8.94 3.63 -1.72
CA THR A 8 10.02 3.61 -2.69
C THR A 8 9.79 4.66 -3.77
N SER A 9 10.79 4.92 -4.59
CA SER A 9 10.68 5.87 -5.71
C SER A 9 10.50 5.14 -7.03
N PRO A 10 9.97 5.81 -8.08
CA PRO A 10 9.81 5.19 -9.40
C PRO A 10 11.12 4.71 -10.02
N ASP A 11 12.25 5.33 -9.65
CA ASP A 11 13.57 5.00 -10.19
C ASP A 11 14.24 3.84 -9.48
N SER A 12 13.70 3.37 -8.36
CA SER A 12 14.27 2.24 -7.62
C SER A 12 14.24 0.99 -8.48
N SER A 13 15.28 0.15 -8.36
CA SER A 13 15.30 -1.12 -9.06
C SER A 13 14.39 -2.16 -8.40
N ALA A 14 13.98 -3.15 -9.18
CA ALA A 14 13.21 -4.27 -8.63
C ALA A 14 14.00 -4.97 -7.51
N TYR A 15 15.32 -5.02 -7.62
CA TYR A 15 16.18 -5.61 -6.59
C TYR A 15 16.07 -4.83 -5.26
N ASP A 16 16.08 -3.49 -5.33
CA ASP A 16 15.91 -2.65 -4.12
C ASP A 16 14.56 -2.87 -3.46
N ILE A 17 13.51 -3.05 -4.26
CA ILE A 17 12.17 -3.36 -3.74
C ILE A 17 12.17 -4.72 -3.05
N LEU A 18 12.77 -5.72 -3.70
CA LEU A 18 12.89 -7.06 -3.12
C LEU A 18 13.58 -7.02 -1.75
N ALA A 19 14.68 -6.26 -1.64
CA ALA A 19 15.40 -6.10 -0.39
C ALA A 19 14.52 -5.44 0.69
N LYS A 20 13.78 -4.39 0.33
CA LYS A 20 12.87 -3.71 1.27
C LYS A 20 11.73 -4.62 1.72
N LEU A 21 11.12 -5.36 0.80
CA LEU A 21 10.03 -6.28 1.15
C LEU A 21 10.55 -7.39 2.07
N ASN A 22 11.74 -7.89 1.79
CA ASN A 22 12.35 -8.92 2.63
C ASN A 22 12.68 -8.41 4.04
N SER A 23 13.21 -7.20 4.16
CA SER A 23 13.61 -6.65 5.46
C SER A 23 12.42 -6.19 6.31
N THR A 24 11.34 -5.77 5.69
CA THR A 24 10.16 -5.25 6.40
C THR A 24 9.07 -6.28 6.59
N HIS A 25 9.13 -7.40 5.87
CA HIS A 25 8.07 -8.41 5.78
C HIS A 25 6.73 -7.85 5.28
N PHE A 26 6.77 -6.74 4.55
CA PHE A 26 5.59 -6.19 3.90
C PHE A 26 5.34 -6.91 2.58
N SER A 27 4.07 -7.04 2.20
CA SER A 27 3.68 -7.67 0.94
C SER A 27 3.71 -6.69 -0.24
N GLY A 28 3.80 -5.40 0.03
CA GLY A 28 3.84 -4.37 -0.99
C GLY A 28 4.24 -3.01 -0.42
N LEU A 29 4.60 -2.11 -1.31
CA LEU A 29 5.04 -0.75 -0.95
C LEU A 29 4.41 0.27 -1.90
N PRO A 30 4.04 1.46 -1.39
CA PRO A 30 3.69 2.57 -2.27
C PRO A 30 4.93 3.11 -2.97
N VAL A 31 4.74 3.48 -4.23
CA VAL A 31 5.75 4.15 -5.05
C VAL A 31 5.42 5.63 -5.03
N VAL A 32 6.36 6.44 -4.56
CA VAL A 32 6.13 7.86 -4.25
C VAL A 32 7.16 8.74 -4.94
N GLU A 33 6.70 9.85 -5.49
CA GLU A 33 7.55 10.89 -6.05
C GLU A 33 7.03 12.24 -5.54
N ASP A 34 7.89 13.04 -4.92
CA ASP A 34 7.52 14.33 -4.32
C ASP A 34 6.31 14.20 -3.38
N HIS A 35 6.32 13.16 -2.56
CA HIS A 35 5.25 12.82 -1.60
C HIS A 35 3.93 12.37 -2.26
N VAL A 36 3.85 12.32 -3.58
CA VAL A 36 2.65 11.89 -4.30
C VAL A 36 2.75 10.40 -4.64
N VAL A 37 1.67 9.66 -4.37
CA VAL A 37 1.61 8.24 -4.69
C VAL A 37 1.48 8.07 -6.20
N MET A 38 2.48 7.44 -6.81
CA MET A 38 2.53 7.19 -8.25
C MET A 38 2.05 5.79 -8.61
N GLY A 39 2.15 4.87 -7.68
CA GLY A 39 1.78 3.49 -7.92
C GLY A 39 1.96 2.64 -6.69
N ILE A 40 1.75 1.35 -6.86
CA ILE A 40 1.99 0.35 -5.82
C ILE A 40 2.77 -0.81 -6.44
N VAL A 41 3.66 -1.40 -5.67
CA VAL A 41 4.42 -2.59 -6.08
C VAL A 41 4.29 -3.66 -5.02
N SER A 42 4.13 -4.91 -5.44
CA SER A 42 3.90 -6.04 -4.56
C SER A 42 4.92 -7.14 -4.77
N GLU A 43 4.96 -8.09 -3.81
CA GLU A 43 5.74 -9.32 -3.96
C GLU A 43 5.43 -10.04 -5.27
N LYS A 44 4.14 -10.13 -5.61
CA LYS A 44 3.69 -10.78 -6.82
C LYS A 44 4.32 -10.15 -8.07
N ASP A 45 4.42 -8.82 -8.10
CA ASP A 45 5.03 -8.11 -9.22
C ASP A 45 6.49 -8.53 -9.41
N ILE A 46 7.23 -8.66 -8.31
CA ILE A 46 8.63 -9.09 -8.35
C ILE A 46 8.74 -10.53 -8.83
N LEU A 47 7.89 -11.43 -8.31
CA LEU A 47 7.88 -12.82 -8.72
C LEU A 47 7.59 -12.97 -10.21
N GLN A 48 6.69 -12.16 -10.75
CA GLN A 48 6.38 -12.17 -12.19
C GLN A 48 7.59 -11.74 -13.02
N LEU A 49 8.36 -10.76 -12.56
CA LEU A 49 9.58 -10.35 -13.24
C LEU A 49 10.60 -11.49 -13.30
N VAL A 50 10.75 -12.22 -12.22
CA VAL A 50 11.65 -13.37 -12.16
C VAL A 50 11.22 -14.44 -13.17
N LEU A 51 9.91 -14.73 -13.23
CA LEU A 51 9.38 -15.68 -14.21
C LEU A 51 9.63 -15.25 -15.65
N GLN A 52 9.61 -13.94 -15.90
CA GLN A 52 9.85 -13.38 -17.24
C GLN A 52 11.33 -13.34 -17.59
N GLY A 53 12.23 -13.69 -16.67
CA GLY A 53 13.67 -13.63 -16.90
C GLY A 53 14.23 -12.22 -16.90
N LYS A 54 13.53 -11.25 -16.32
CA LYS A 54 14.00 -9.87 -16.26
C LYS A 54 15.13 -9.70 -15.26
N ASN A 55 16.06 -8.80 -15.56
CA ASN A 55 17.13 -8.47 -14.64
C ASN A 55 16.62 -7.50 -13.58
N LEU A 56 16.53 -7.96 -12.33
CA LEU A 56 15.96 -7.17 -11.25
C LEU A 56 16.77 -5.91 -10.95
N LYS A 57 18.10 -5.94 -11.17
CA LYS A 57 18.96 -4.79 -10.87
C LYS A 57 18.85 -3.67 -11.90
N THR A 58 18.37 -3.97 -13.10
CA THR A 58 18.26 -2.98 -14.19
C THR A 58 16.80 -2.64 -14.55
N THR A 59 15.83 -3.25 -13.88
CA THR A 59 14.42 -2.98 -14.14
C THR A 59 13.90 -1.99 -13.10
N PRO A 60 13.56 -0.75 -13.50
CA PRO A 60 13.03 0.23 -12.55
C PRO A 60 11.58 -0.07 -12.21
N VAL A 61 11.19 0.31 -11.01
CA VAL A 61 9.83 0.10 -10.49
C VAL A 61 8.77 0.70 -11.40
N SER A 62 9.04 1.85 -12.01
CA SER A 62 8.10 2.54 -12.88
C SER A 62 7.65 1.69 -14.08
N GLU A 63 8.44 0.69 -14.49
CA GLU A 63 8.09 -0.18 -15.60
C GLU A 63 7.05 -1.23 -15.25
N PHE A 64 6.92 -1.60 -13.97
CA PHE A 64 6.04 -2.71 -13.59
C PHE A 64 5.11 -2.41 -12.41
N MET A 65 5.20 -1.24 -11.81
CA MET A 65 4.27 -0.88 -10.73
C MET A 65 2.84 -0.78 -11.25
N THR A 66 1.88 -1.03 -10.37
CA THR A 66 0.47 -0.77 -10.65
C THR A 66 0.20 0.72 -10.47
N ARG A 67 -0.26 1.40 -11.51
CA ARG A 67 -0.49 2.85 -11.49
C ARG A 67 -1.88 3.25 -11.02
N ASP A 68 -2.83 2.35 -11.17
CA ASP A 68 -4.21 2.60 -10.76
C ASP A 68 -4.35 2.27 -9.27
N VAL A 69 -3.95 3.22 -8.43
CA VAL A 69 -3.86 3.02 -6.98
C VAL A 69 -5.10 3.57 -6.29
N VAL A 70 -5.73 2.72 -5.48
CA VAL A 70 -6.80 3.15 -4.58
C VAL A 70 -6.16 3.77 -3.34
N THR A 71 -6.54 4.98 -3.01
CA THR A 71 -6.06 5.68 -1.82
C THR A 71 -7.24 6.13 -0.98
N ALA A 72 -6.99 6.45 0.28
CA ALA A 72 -7.99 7.02 1.17
C ALA A 72 -7.48 8.36 1.69
N ASP A 73 -8.37 9.34 1.82
CA ASP A 73 -8.03 10.60 2.46
C ASP A 73 -7.94 10.40 3.97
N GLN A 74 -7.03 11.13 4.63
CA GLN A 74 -6.83 10.99 6.08
C GLN A 74 -8.09 11.34 6.89
N ASP A 75 -8.99 12.15 6.32
CA ASP A 75 -10.24 12.55 6.98
C ASP A 75 -11.41 11.65 6.58
N CYS A 76 -11.15 10.57 5.84
CA CYS A 76 -12.16 9.63 5.40
C CYS A 76 -12.83 8.96 6.60
N ALA A 77 -14.17 8.88 6.58
CA ALA A 77 -14.91 8.17 7.60
C ALA A 77 -14.67 6.67 7.49
N ILE A 78 -14.89 5.95 8.60
CA ILE A 78 -14.54 4.53 8.70
C ILE A 78 -15.36 3.65 7.74
N LEU A 79 -16.64 3.92 7.55
CA LEU A 79 -17.47 3.08 6.68
C LEU A 79 -17.07 3.16 5.21
N PRO A 80 -16.84 4.35 4.62
CA PRO A 80 -16.26 4.43 3.29
C PRO A 80 -14.89 3.77 3.17
N LEU A 81 -14.07 3.83 4.21
CA LEU A 81 -12.76 3.19 4.24
C LEU A 81 -12.89 1.67 4.20
N LEU A 82 -13.79 1.09 5.01
CA LEU A 82 -14.10 -0.33 5.00
C LEU A 82 -14.57 -0.79 3.62
N LYS A 83 -15.46 -0.01 3.01
CA LYS A 83 -15.96 -0.31 1.67
C LYS A 83 -14.85 -0.31 0.64
N ALA A 84 -13.92 0.63 0.72
CA ALA A 84 -12.78 0.69 -0.19
C ALA A 84 -11.91 -0.56 -0.09
N PHE A 85 -11.68 -1.07 1.12
CA PHE A 85 -10.92 -2.31 1.32
C PHE A 85 -11.62 -3.52 0.71
N ILE A 86 -12.92 -3.63 0.93
CA ILE A 86 -13.71 -4.79 0.45
C ILE A 86 -13.87 -4.76 -1.06
N ASP A 87 -14.27 -3.62 -1.62
CA ASP A 87 -14.56 -3.49 -3.04
C ASP A 87 -13.31 -3.69 -3.91
N ASN A 88 -12.14 -3.28 -3.40
CA ASN A 88 -10.88 -3.37 -4.13
C ASN A 88 -10.04 -4.59 -3.73
N GLN A 89 -10.49 -5.39 -2.78
CA GLN A 89 -9.83 -6.62 -2.34
C GLN A 89 -8.35 -6.40 -1.97
N VAL A 90 -8.08 -5.29 -1.29
CA VAL A 90 -6.71 -4.91 -0.92
C VAL A 90 -6.41 -5.26 0.53
N LEU A 91 -5.14 -5.44 0.84
CA LEU A 91 -4.66 -5.72 2.21
C LEU A 91 -4.26 -4.44 2.92
N ARG A 92 -3.94 -3.39 2.17
CA ARG A 92 -3.50 -2.11 2.67
C ARG A 92 -3.85 -1.01 1.69
N LEU A 93 -4.05 0.20 2.22
CA LEU A 93 -4.32 1.39 1.42
C LEU A 93 -3.40 2.51 1.83
N PRO A 94 -2.78 3.21 0.87
CA PRO A 94 -2.11 4.47 1.17
C PRO A 94 -3.13 5.50 1.63
N VAL A 95 -2.79 6.25 2.66
CA VAL A 95 -3.59 7.36 3.17
C VAL A 95 -2.93 8.65 2.74
N THR A 96 -3.72 9.55 2.17
CA THR A 96 -3.23 10.82 1.64
C THR A 96 -3.89 12.01 2.33
N HIS A 97 -3.21 13.15 2.25
CA HIS A 97 -3.76 14.43 2.63
C HIS A 97 -3.35 15.44 1.57
N GLN A 98 -4.33 16.06 0.91
CA GLN A 98 -4.07 16.97 -0.21
C GLN A 98 -3.19 16.32 -1.28
N GLY A 99 -3.45 15.05 -1.57
CA GLY A 99 -2.74 14.28 -2.60
C GLY A 99 -1.39 13.73 -2.18
N LYS A 100 -0.92 14.01 -0.97
CA LYS A 100 0.39 13.57 -0.49
C LYS A 100 0.25 12.41 0.48
N LEU A 101 1.18 11.46 0.40
CA LEU A 101 1.18 10.28 1.26
C LEU A 101 1.48 10.69 2.70
N VAL A 102 0.59 10.31 3.63
CA VAL A 102 0.77 10.57 5.07
C VAL A 102 0.76 9.31 5.90
N GLY A 103 0.34 8.19 5.37
CA GLY A 103 0.32 6.94 6.13
C GLY A 103 -0.14 5.76 5.29
N ILE A 104 -0.17 4.60 5.92
CA ILE A 104 -0.70 3.35 5.36
C ILE A 104 -1.71 2.79 6.36
N VAL A 105 -2.86 2.37 5.87
CA VAL A 105 -3.85 1.63 6.67
C VAL A 105 -3.89 0.20 6.18
N THR A 106 -3.78 -0.75 7.11
CA THR A 106 -3.89 -2.19 6.81
C THR A 106 -5.25 -2.71 7.26
N ARG A 107 -5.61 -3.91 6.81
CA ARG A 107 -6.82 -4.58 7.32
C ARG A 107 -6.77 -4.76 8.83
N HIS A 108 -5.57 -5.05 9.36
CA HIS A 108 -5.39 -5.19 10.80
C HIS A 108 -5.70 -3.88 11.53
N ASP A 109 -5.26 -2.74 10.99
CA ASP A 109 -5.59 -1.42 11.54
C ASP A 109 -7.10 -1.20 11.59
N LEU A 110 -7.82 -1.63 10.55
CA LEU A 110 -9.28 -1.52 10.51
C LEU A 110 -9.94 -2.35 11.60
N LEU A 111 -9.46 -3.57 11.82
CA LEU A 111 -10.00 -4.42 12.89
C LEU A 111 -9.86 -3.73 14.24
N LYS A 112 -8.71 -3.11 14.47
CA LYS A 112 -8.45 -2.37 15.70
C LYS A 112 -9.38 -1.16 15.84
N LEU A 113 -9.59 -0.41 14.76
CA LEU A 113 -10.51 0.73 14.76
C LEU A 113 -11.92 0.28 15.09
N ILE A 114 -12.38 -0.84 14.57
CA ILE A 114 -13.70 -1.39 14.83
C ILE A 114 -13.83 -1.77 16.29
N ILE A 115 -12.82 -2.42 16.87
CA ILE A 115 -12.81 -2.79 18.29
C ILE A 115 -12.92 -1.54 19.15
N ASP A 116 -12.13 -0.52 18.85
CA ASP A 116 -12.10 0.73 19.62
C ASP A 116 -13.40 1.51 19.50
N SER A 117 -14.16 1.31 18.41
CA SER A 117 -15.41 2.01 18.12
C SER A 117 -16.63 1.14 18.33
N THR A 118 -16.50 -0.05 18.93
CA THR A 118 -17.58 -1.02 19.07
C THR A 118 -18.86 -0.45 19.69
N PRO A 119 -18.82 0.45 20.68
CA PRO A 119 -20.05 1.02 21.19
C PRO A 119 -20.88 1.78 20.16
N GLU A 120 -20.25 2.22 19.06
CA GLU A 120 -20.86 3.01 18.01
C GLU A 120 -21.30 2.17 16.82
N PHE A 121 -20.92 0.89 16.78
CA PHE A 121 -21.25 -0.01 15.68
C PHE A 121 -22.25 -1.06 16.11
N PRO A 122 -23.11 -1.51 15.17
CA PRO A 122 -23.96 -2.68 15.45
C PRO A 122 -23.09 -3.86 15.81
N VAL A 123 -23.42 -4.53 16.91
CA VAL A 123 -22.72 -5.75 17.30
C VAL A 123 -23.18 -6.87 16.39
N ILE A 124 -22.22 -7.45 15.69
CA ILE A 124 -22.45 -8.64 14.87
C ILE A 124 -21.90 -9.81 15.66
N SER A 125 -22.78 -10.60 16.16
CA SER A 125 -22.40 -11.79 16.94
C SER A 125 -22.69 -13.05 16.15
#